data_7f168bbd173f4b5bccf845d1db4799f9
#
_entry.id   7f168bbd173f4b5bccf845d1db4799f9
#
_cell.length_a   1.000
_cell.length_b   1.000
_cell.length_c   1.000
_cell.angle_alpha   90.00
_cell.angle_beta   90.00
_cell.angle_gamma   90.00
#
_symmetry.space_group_name_H-M   'P 1'
#
loop_
_entity.id
_entity.type
_entity.pdbx_description
1 polymer ?
#
loop_
_entity_poly.entity_id
_entity_poly.type
_entity_poly.pdbx_seq_one_letter_code
_entity_poly.pdbx_strand_id
1 'polypeptide(L)'
;MTNNKLPTGLTTPPGTLALHLSKLQAFVLRCPSPVPVRTSFGIMRERPAVFVRAESADGAVGWGEIWCNFPACGAEHRARLLDTVVAPLLIGQNFADPIQAYTEATRKTDILALQSGEPGPIAQVIAGVDLALWDLCARRASLPLFRLLGGQQARLPVYASGINPDGPLAVVQRKHAEGYRAFKLKIGFSAQQDLDHLASLRAWLGPQADLMADVNQAWDLP
;
A
#
# COMPACT_ATOMS: atom_id res chain seq x y z
N MET A 1 -6.97 22.01 -1.20
CA MET A 1 -8.00 21.36 -2.05
C MET A 1 -7.31 20.84 -3.29
N THR A 2 -6.91 19.59 -3.30
CA THR A 2 -6.34 18.93 -4.49
C THR A 2 -7.48 18.63 -5.46
N ASN A 3 -7.39 19.16 -6.68
CA ASN A 3 -8.32 18.89 -7.77
C ASN A 3 -8.17 17.41 -8.17
N ASN A 4 -8.86 16.50 -7.49
CA ASN A 4 -8.93 15.09 -7.87
C ASN A 4 -9.81 14.94 -9.12
N LYS A 5 -9.23 15.22 -10.28
CA LYS A 5 -9.87 14.92 -11.59
C LYS A 5 -9.47 13.51 -12.01
N LEU A 6 -10.43 12.81 -12.62
CA LEU A 6 -10.15 11.56 -13.34
C LEU A 6 -8.96 11.75 -14.30
N PRO A 7 -8.06 10.77 -14.44
CA PRO A 7 -6.97 10.83 -15.39
C PRO A 7 -7.50 11.11 -16.80
N THR A 8 -6.90 12.07 -17.49
CA THR A 8 -7.22 12.36 -18.89
C THR A 8 -6.85 11.17 -19.76
N GLY A 9 -7.81 10.59 -20.46
CA GLY A 9 -7.60 9.43 -21.34
C GLY A 9 -8.35 8.16 -20.95
N LEU A 10 -9.18 8.21 -19.90
CA LEU A 10 -10.11 7.12 -19.57
C LEU A 10 -11.15 6.95 -20.68
N THR A 11 -11.00 5.90 -21.50
CA THR A 11 -12.02 5.44 -22.44
C THR A 11 -12.76 4.25 -21.85
N THR A 12 -13.62 4.52 -20.86
CA THR A 12 -14.46 3.48 -20.24
C THR A 12 -15.87 3.56 -20.80
N PRO A 13 -16.57 2.41 -20.97
CA PRO A 13 -17.99 2.41 -21.30
C PRO A 13 -18.80 3.23 -20.28
N PRO A 14 -19.88 3.89 -20.68
CA PRO A 14 -20.76 4.59 -19.76
C PRO A 14 -21.21 3.67 -18.60
N GLY A 15 -21.21 4.21 -17.38
CA GLY A 15 -21.65 3.48 -16.18
C GLY A 15 -20.60 2.54 -15.55
N THR A 16 -19.47 2.29 -16.19
CA THR A 16 -18.41 1.38 -15.64
C THR A 16 -17.89 1.83 -14.27
N LEU A 17 -17.76 3.13 -14.05
CA LEU A 17 -17.24 3.70 -12.82
C LEU A 17 -18.32 3.99 -11.77
N ALA A 18 -19.60 4.00 -12.15
CA ALA A 18 -20.70 4.26 -11.22
C ALA A 18 -20.82 3.15 -10.17
N LEU A 19 -21.01 3.54 -8.94
CA LEU A 19 -21.03 2.64 -7.78
C LEU A 19 -22.34 2.81 -7.01
N HIS A 20 -22.93 1.68 -6.63
CA HIS A 20 -23.97 1.59 -5.59
C HIS A 20 -23.55 0.46 -4.66
N LEU A 21 -22.94 0.80 -3.53
CA LEU A 21 -22.33 -0.19 -2.65
C LEU A 21 -23.40 -0.88 -1.80
N SER A 22 -23.44 -2.20 -1.87
CA SER A 22 -24.30 -3.05 -1.04
C SER A 22 -23.56 -3.60 0.17
N LYS A 23 -22.24 -3.80 0.07
CA LYS A 23 -21.46 -4.39 1.16
C LYS A 23 -19.98 -3.94 1.12
N LEU A 24 -19.43 -3.69 2.31
CA LEU A 24 -17.99 -3.59 2.57
C LEU A 24 -17.66 -4.53 3.72
N GLN A 25 -16.63 -5.35 3.57
CA GLN A 25 -16.26 -6.36 4.58
C GLN A 25 -14.76 -6.46 4.71
N ALA A 26 -14.25 -6.44 5.95
CA ALA A 26 -12.85 -6.67 6.26
C ALA A 26 -12.56 -8.14 6.59
N PHE A 27 -11.38 -8.61 6.17
CA PHE A 27 -10.82 -9.91 6.52
C PHE A 27 -9.44 -9.70 7.10
N VAL A 28 -9.26 -10.02 8.38
CA VAL A 28 -7.96 -9.95 9.05
C VAL A 28 -7.28 -11.30 8.93
N LEU A 29 -6.12 -11.30 8.30
CA LEU A 29 -5.25 -12.47 8.15
C LEU A 29 -3.94 -12.23 8.87
N ARG A 30 -3.40 -13.26 9.52
CA ARG A 30 -2.10 -13.23 10.19
C ARG A 30 -1.26 -14.42 9.75
N CYS A 31 -0.01 -14.13 9.41
CA CYS A 31 0.95 -15.16 9.03
C CYS A 31 2.25 -14.93 9.80
N PRO A 32 2.75 -15.94 10.56
CA PRO A 32 4.08 -15.90 11.14
C PRO A 32 5.12 -15.69 10.05
N SER A 33 6.07 -14.79 10.27
CA SER A 33 7.18 -14.57 9.36
C SER A 33 8.29 -15.59 9.65
N PRO A 34 8.67 -16.47 8.71
CA PRO A 34 9.77 -17.43 8.94
C PRO A 34 11.07 -16.73 9.33
N VAL A 35 11.29 -15.55 8.76
CA VAL A 35 12.40 -14.65 9.14
C VAL A 35 11.77 -13.34 9.59
N PRO A 36 11.95 -12.94 10.88
CA PRO A 36 11.42 -11.69 11.37
C PRO A 36 11.94 -10.49 10.57
N VAL A 37 11.05 -9.56 10.23
CA VAL A 37 11.44 -8.34 9.53
C VAL A 37 11.95 -7.34 10.56
N ARG A 38 13.21 -6.93 10.43
CA ARG A 38 13.85 -5.90 11.27
C ARG A 38 13.75 -4.54 10.59
N THR A 39 13.32 -3.56 11.35
CA THR A 39 13.37 -2.15 10.99
C THR A 39 14.19 -1.41 12.04
N SER A 40 14.57 -0.16 11.78
CA SER A 40 15.29 0.68 12.74
C SER A 40 14.50 0.95 14.04
N PHE A 41 13.19 0.75 14.04
CA PHE A 41 12.31 1.04 15.18
C PHE A 41 11.52 -0.18 15.70
N GLY A 42 11.74 -1.39 15.16
CA GLY A 42 11.06 -2.58 15.68
C GLY A 42 11.27 -3.86 14.88
N ILE A 43 10.74 -4.94 15.42
CA ILE A 43 10.81 -6.28 14.82
C ILE A 43 9.39 -6.79 14.61
N MET A 44 9.05 -7.12 13.36
CA MET A 44 7.81 -7.83 13.02
C MET A 44 8.07 -9.34 12.99
N ARG A 45 7.41 -10.07 13.87
CA ARG A 45 7.46 -11.54 13.95
C ARG A 45 6.36 -12.21 13.15
N GLU A 46 5.31 -11.46 12.82
CA GLU A 46 4.21 -11.87 11.96
C GLU A 46 3.83 -10.73 11.01
N ARG A 47 3.24 -11.08 9.89
CA ARG A 47 2.71 -10.13 8.91
C ARG A 47 1.19 -10.18 8.93
N PRO A 48 0.52 -9.18 9.52
CA PRO A 48 -0.91 -9.03 9.36
C PRO A 48 -1.21 -8.47 7.96
N ALA A 49 -2.38 -8.85 7.42
CA ALA A 49 -2.98 -8.24 6.25
C ALA A 49 -4.47 -8.05 6.50
N VAL A 50 -5.01 -6.90 6.10
CA VAL A 50 -6.46 -6.64 6.14
C VAL A 50 -6.95 -6.45 4.72
N PHE A 51 -7.63 -7.47 4.19
CA PHE A 51 -8.30 -7.35 2.90
C PHE A 51 -9.68 -6.74 3.06
N VAL A 52 -10.05 -5.88 2.12
CA VAL A 52 -11.40 -5.32 1.98
C VAL A 52 -12.05 -5.93 0.77
N ARG A 53 -13.25 -6.46 0.95
CA ARG A 53 -14.14 -6.88 -0.13
C ARG A 53 -15.26 -5.85 -0.27
N ALA A 54 -15.33 -5.20 -1.40
CA ALA A 54 -16.42 -4.32 -1.78
C ALA A 54 -17.37 -5.05 -2.73
N GLU A 55 -18.69 -4.90 -2.52
CA GLU A 55 -19.72 -5.46 -3.38
C GLU A 55 -20.69 -4.35 -3.77
N SER A 56 -20.97 -4.25 -5.04
CA SER A 56 -21.98 -3.35 -5.60
C SER A 56 -23.32 -4.06 -5.73
N ALA A 57 -24.42 -3.31 -5.77
CA ALA A 57 -25.79 -3.83 -5.87
C ALA A 57 -26.04 -4.67 -7.14
N ASP A 58 -25.24 -4.49 -8.18
CA ASP A 58 -25.25 -5.31 -9.40
C ASP A 58 -24.48 -6.64 -9.28
N GLY A 59 -23.92 -6.92 -8.08
CA GLY A 59 -23.15 -8.13 -7.79
C GLY A 59 -21.67 -8.05 -8.16
N ALA A 60 -21.19 -6.94 -8.72
CA ALA A 60 -19.77 -6.76 -8.98
C ALA A 60 -18.97 -6.70 -7.68
N VAL A 61 -17.79 -7.35 -7.66
CA VAL A 61 -16.92 -7.45 -6.48
C VAL A 61 -15.54 -6.95 -6.81
N GLY A 62 -14.96 -6.19 -5.87
CA GLY A 62 -13.57 -5.77 -5.90
C GLY A 62 -12.87 -6.00 -4.56
N TRP A 63 -11.55 -6.03 -4.60
CA TRP A 63 -10.68 -6.28 -3.45
C TRP A 63 -9.63 -5.20 -3.29
N GLY A 64 -9.38 -4.83 -2.03
CA GLY A 64 -8.31 -3.92 -1.64
C GLY A 64 -7.61 -4.40 -0.39
N GLU A 65 -6.53 -3.73 -0.01
CA GLU A 65 -5.78 -4.02 1.21
C GLU A 65 -5.61 -2.74 2.03
N ILE A 66 -5.92 -2.82 3.33
CA ILE A 66 -5.66 -1.77 4.30
C ILE A 66 -4.27 -2.02 4.91
N TRP A 67 -3.35 -1.08 4.78
CA TRP A 67 -2.05 -1.18 5.43
C TRP A 67 -2.19 -1.20 6.96
N CYS A 68 -1.55 -2.16 7.63
CA CYS A 68 -1.79 -2.41 9.06
C CYS A 68 -0.58 -2.96 9.83
N ASN A 69 0.65 -2.77 9.33
CA ASN A 69 1.85 -3.38 9.90
C ASN A 69 2.12 -2.98 11.37
N PHE A 70 1.71 -1.79 11.79
CA PHE A 70 1.96 -1.25 13.13
C PHE A 70 0.74 -0.50 13.68
N PRO A 71 0.52 -0.52 15.02
CA PRO A 71 1.11 -1.42 16.03
C PRO A 71 0.65 -2.87 15.86
N ALA A 72 1.04 -3.80 16.75
CA ALA A 72 0.68 -5.22 16.65
C ALA A 72 -0.84 -5.48 16.53
N CYS A 73 -1.68 -4.67 17.18
CA CYS A 73 -3.16 -4.71 17.05
C CYS A 73 -3.69 -3.92 15.84
N GLY A 74 -2.81 -3.44 14.97
CA GLY A 74 -3.17 -2.53 13.88
C GLY A 74 -4.19 -3.10 12.90
N ALA A 75 -4.17 -4.40 12.66
CA ALA A 75 -5.07 -5.07 11.73
C ALA A 75 -6.52 -5.05 12.24
N GLU A 76 -6.75 -5.50 13.46
CA GLU A 76 -8.10 -5.52 14.09
C GLU A 76 -8.65 -4.11 14.28
N HIS A 77 -7.76 -3.15 14.61
CA HIS A 77 -8.14 -1.76 14.74
C HIS A 77 -8.66 -1.19 13.41
N ARG A 78 -7.92 -1.40 12.28
CA ARG A 78 -8.36 -0.94 10.96
C ARG A 78 -9.63 -1.65 10.49
N ALA A 79 -9.76 -2.95 10.73
CA ALA A 79 -10.99 -3.67 10.42
C ALA A 79 -12.19 -3.07 11.17
N ARG A 80 -12.03 -2.76 12.46
CA ARG A 80 -13.08 -2.10 13.26
C ARG A 80 -13.40 -0.70 12.75
N LEU A 81 -12.41 0.12 12.37
CA LEU A 81 -12.64 1.42 11.76
C LEU A 81 -13.39 1.31 10.43
N LEU A 82 -13.10 0.28 9.61
CA LEU A 82 -13.89 0.02 8.42
C LEU A 82 -15.37 -0.21 8.80
N ASP A 83 -15.63 -1.17 9.69
CA ASP A 83 -16.98 -1.62 9.99
C ASP A 83 -17.83 -0.54 10.68
N THR A 84 -17.23 0.25 11.58
CA THR A 84 -17.96 1.18 12.45
C THR A 84 -17.94 2.63 11.99
N VAL A 85 -16.98 3.00 11.14
CA VAL A 85 -16.80 4.41 10.71
C VAL A 85 -16.99 4.55 9.21
N VAL A 86 -16.19 3.84 8.39
CA VAL A 86 -16.13 4.11 6.95
C VAL A 86 -17.27 3.44 6.18
N ALA A 87 -17.56 2.17 6.46
CA ALA A 87 -18.61 1.42 5.75
C ALA A 87 -20.00 2.05 5.89
N PRO A 88 -20.44 2.53 7.07
CA PRO A 88 -21.74 3.20 7.20
C PRO A 88 -21.89 4.49 6.38
N LEU A 89 -20.77 5.13 6.01
CA LEU A 89 -20.79 6.35 5.19
C LEU A 89 -20.99 6.06 3.71
N LEU A 90 -20.68 4.84 3.26
CA LEU A 90 -20.58 4.49 1.85
C LEU A 90 -21.65 3.47 1.40
N ILE A 91 -22.03 2.53 2.27
CA ILE A 91 -23.05 1.52 1.95
C ILE A 91 -24.41 2.19 1.71
N GLY A 92 -25.09 1.75 0.66
CA GLY A 92 -26.39 2.28 0.24
C GLY A 92 -26.32 3.63 -0.48
N GLN A 93 -25.13 4.19 -0.67
CA GLN A 93 -24.92 5.44 -1.40
C GLN A 93 -24.60 5.19 -2.88
N ASN A 94 -24.93 6.18 -3.70
CA ASN A 94 -24.59 6.23 -5.11
C ASN A 94 -23.39 7.16 -5.33
N PHE A 95 -22.39 6.71 -6.08
CA PHE A 95 -21.25 7.52 -6.46
C PHE A 95 -21.05 7.44 -7.97
N ALA A 96 -20.65 8.55 -8.59
CA ALA A 96 -20.36 8.60 -10.02
C ALA A 96 -19.10 7.78 -10.34
N ASP A 97 -18.14 7.72 -9.40
CA ASP A 97 -16.87 7.03 -9.56
C ASP A 97 -16.20 6.79 -8.18
N PRO A 98 -15.10 6.01 -8.13
CA PRO A 98 -14.33 5.80 -6.89
C PRO A 98 -13.79 7.10 -6.27
N ILE A 99 -13.43 8.11 -7.08
CA ILE A 99 -12.91 9.40 -6.58
C ILE A 99 -13.97 10.11 -5.74
N GLN A 100 -15.22 10.10 -6.18
CA GLN A 100 -16.31 10.69 -5.40
C GLN A 100 -16.49 9.97 -4.07
N ALA A 101 -16.45 8.64 -4.07
CA ALA A 101 -16.55 7.85 -2.84
C ALA A 101 -15.40 8.13 -1.88
N TYR A 102 -14.16 8.18 -2.38
CA TYR A 102 -12.97 8.54 -1.62
C TYR A 102 -13.08 9.95 -1.01
N THR A 103 -13.47 10.93 -1.83
CA THR A 103 -13.61 12.33 -1.41
C THR A 103 -14.67 12.48 -0.30
N GLU A 104 -15.79 11.79 -0.46
CA GLU A 104 -16.88 11.85 0.53
C GLU A 104 -16.48 11.16 1.84
N ALA A 105 -15.85 9.99 1.79
CA ALA A 105 -15.32 9.30 2.97
C ALA A 105 -14.32 10.18 3.72
N THR A 106 -13.36 10.78 3.01
CA THR A 106 -12.33 11.66 3.59
C THR A 106 -12.98 12.87 4.25
N ARG A 107 -13.86 13.56 3.54
CA ARG A 107 -14.55 14.75 4.05
C ARG A 107 -15.39 14.47 5.31
N LYS A 108 -16.09 13.34 5.35
CA LYS A 108 -16.96 12.96 6.49
C LYS A 108 -16.16 12.49 7.71
N THR A 109 -14.93 12.03 7.53
CA THR A 109 -14.09 11.54 8.62
C THR A 109 -13.03 12.54 9.08
N ASP A 110 -12.84 13.66 8.41
CA ASP A 110 -11.77 14.62 8.66
C ASP A 110 -11.74 15.13 10.12
N ILE A 111 -12.87 15.59 10.62
CA ILE A 111 -12.99 16.06 12.02
C ILE A 111 -12.78 14.89 13.00
N LEU A 112 -13.35 13.73 12.71
CA LEU A 112 -13.16 12.56 13.56
C LEU A 112 -11.69 12.15 13.64
N ALA A 113 -10.99 12.15 12.52
CA ALA A 113 -9.56 11.83 12.44
C ALA A 113 -8.71 12.75 13.34
N LEU A 114 -9.04 14.05 13.35
CA LEU A 114 -8.39 15.03 14.22
C LEU A 114 -8.75 14.82 15.70
N GLN A 115 -10.03 14.65 16.01
CA GLN A 115 -10.51 14.51 17.38
C GLN A 115 -10.03 13.21 18.05
N SER A 116 -9.92 12.13 17.30
CA SER A 116 -9.41 10.84 17.81
C SER A 116 -7.87 10.76 17.82
N GLY A 117 -7.18 11.70 17.16
CA GLY A 117 -5.72 11.62 16.96
C GLY A 117 -5.30 10.51 15.99
N GLU A 118 -6.20 10.05 15.11
CA GLU A 118 -6.00 8.90 14.23
C GLU A 118 -6.06 9.22 12.72
N PRO A 119 -5.42 10.31 12.25
CA PRO A 119 -5.46 10.63 10.82
C PRO A 119 -4.84 9.51 9.95
N GLY A 120 -3.77 8.88 10.41
CA GLY A 120 -3.12 7.77 9.70
C GLY A 120 -4.01 6.53 9.56
N PRO A 121 -4.51 5.95 10.66
CA PRO A 121 -5.40 4.79 10.62
C PRO A 121 -6.64 4.98 9.76
N ILE A 122 -7.30 6.12 9.88
CA ILE A 122 -8.51 6.43 9.09
C ILE A 122 -8.16 6.55 7.60
N ALA A 123 -7.08 7.27 7.24
CA ALA A 123 -6.62 7.39 5.87
C ALA A 123 -6.23 6.01 5.27
N GLN A 124 -5.62 5.12 6.05
CA GLN A 124 -5.29 3.77 5.62
C GLN A 124 -6.53 2.93 5.29
N VAL A 125 -7.59 3.05 6.11
CA VAL A 125 -8.87 2.36 5.86
C VAL A 125 -9.51 2.89 4.57
N ILE A 126 -9.58 4.21 4.40
CA ILE A 126 -10.14 4.82 3.19
C ILE A 126 -9.35 4.40 1.95
N ALA A 127 -8.01 4.37 2.03
CA ALA A 127 -7.17 3.91 0.93
C ALA A 127 -7.42 2.44 0.56
N GLY A 128 -7.61 1.56 1.54
CA GLY A 128 -7.95 0.15 1.27
C GLY A 128 -9.32 -0.01 0.62
N VAL A 129 -10.30 0.80 1.01
CA VAL A 129 -11.61 0.85 0.34
C VAL A 129 -11.47 1.38 -1.08
N ASP A 130 -10.72 2.47 -1.30
CA ASP A 130 -10.47 3.04 -2.62
C ASP A 130 -9.87 2.01 -3.58
N LEU A 131 -8.86 1.24 -3.13
CA LEU A 131 -8.30 0.13 -3.90
C LEU A 131 -9.38 -0.90 -4.30
N ALA A 132 -10.27 -1.26 -3.36
CA ALA A 132 -11.34 -2.21 -3.63
C ALA A 132 -12.35 -1.68 -4.66
N LEU A 133 -12.67 -0.39 -4.62
CA LEU A 133 -13.60 0.25 -5.56
C LEU A 133 -12.99 0.33 -6.98
N TRP A 134 -11.71 0.67 -7.09
CA TRP A 134 -11.01 0.67 -8.37
C TRP A 134 -10.87 -0.74 -8.96
N ASP A 135 -10.56 -1.76 -8.12
CA ASP A 135 -10.54 -3.16 -8.57
C ASP A 135 -11.91 -3.63 -9.05
N LEU A 136 -13.00 -3.25 -8.34
CA LEU A 136 -14.37 -3.52 -8.74
C LEU A 136 -14.67 -2.94 -10.13
N CYS A 137 -14.34 -1.67 -10.35
CA CYS A 137 -14.52 -1.01 -11.64
C CYS A 137 -13.68 -1.67 -12.76
N ALA A 138 -12.43 -2.04 -12.46
CA ALA A 138 -11.55 -2.71 -13.41
C ALA A 138 -12.07 -4.08 -13.81
N ARG A 139 -12.56 -4.88 -12.84
CA ARG A 139 -13.19 -6.18 -13.10
C ARG A 139 -14.48 -6.04 -13.90
N ARG A 140 -15.33 -5.07 -13.58
CA ARG A 140 -16.55 -4.75 -14.34
C ARG A 140 -16.23 -4.39 -15.80
N ALA A 141 -15.14 -3.63 -16.02
CA ALA A 141 -14.64 -3.29 -17.33
C ALA A 141 -13.92 -4.43 -18.06
N SER A 142 -13.61 -5.54 -17.37
CA SER A 142 -12.72 -6.61 -17.85
C SER A 142 -11.34 -6.08 -18.30
N LEU A 143 -10.81 -5.07 -17.58
CA LEU A 143 -9.53 -4.44 -17.85
C LEU A 143 -8.58 -4.59 -16.66
N PRO A 144 -7.27 -4.75 -16.90
CA PRO A 144 -6.29 -4.53 -15.84
C PRO A 144 -6.39 -3.10 -15.31
N LEU A 145 -6.25 -2.93 -13.99
CA LEU A 145 -6.41 -1.64 -13.34
C LEU A 145 -5.54 -0.53 -13.96
N PHE A 146 -4.29 -0.83 -14.32
CA PHE A 146 -3.42 0.16 -14.95
C PHE A 146 -3.97 0.68 -16.29
N ARG A 147 -4.68 -0.18 -17.04
CA ARG A 147 -5.35 0.24 -18.30
C ARG A 147 -6.57 1.10 -18.01
N LEU A 148 -7.38 0.70 -17.02
CA LEU A 148 -8.52 1.50 -16.58
C LEU A 148 -8.08 2.91 -16.18
N LEU A 149 -6.93 3.04 -15.53
CA LEU A 149 -6.35 4.32 -15.12
C LEU A 149 -5.58 5.06 -16.24
N GLY A 150 -5.65 4.59 -17.49
CA GLY A 150 -5.02 5.23 -18.64
C GLY A 150 -3.53 4.88 -18.84
N GLY A 151 -3.01 3.94 -18.09
CA GLY A 151 -1.62 3.48 -18.22
C GLY A 151 -1.38 2.77 -19.56
N GLN A 152 -0.25 3.11 -20.21
CA GLN A 152 0.11 2.55 -21.53
C GLN A 152 1.16 1.45 -21.43
N GLN A 153 1.97 1.45 -20.37
CA GLN A 153 3.08 0.51 -20.19
C GLN A 153 2.76 -0.50 -19.10
N ALA A 154 2.90 -1.79 -19.42
CA ALA A 154 2.74 -2.89 -18.48
C ALA A 154 4.06 -3.27 -17.78
N ARG A 155 5.18 -2.68 -18.16
CA ARG A 155 6.52 -2.94 -17.61
C ARG A 155 7.04 -1.71 -16.88
N LEU A 156 7.51 -1.93 -15.66
CA LEU A 156 8.14 -0.90 -14.82
C LEU A 156 9.53 -1.36 -14.41
N PRO A 157 10.52 -0.46 -14.30
CA PRO A 157 11.78 -0.75 -13.64
C PRO A 157 11.53 -1.14 -12.19
N VAL A 158 12.23 -2.14 -11.71
CA VAL A 158 12.12 -2.62 -10.33
C VAL A 158 13.50 -2.74 -9.68
N TYR A 159 13.53 -2.67 -8.36
CA TYR A 159 14.71 -2.92 -7.56
C TYR A 159 14.45 -4.02 -6.52
N ALA A 160 15.48 -4.75 -6.14
CA ALA A 160 15.41 -5.68 -5.03
C ALA A 160 15.41 -4.90 -3.71
N SER A 161 14.39 -5.09 -2.90
CA SER A 161 14.22 -4.50 -1.57
C SER A 161 14.27 -5.58 -0.49
N GLY A 162 14.14 -5.18 0.79
CA GLY A 162 14.18 -6.11 1.92
C GLY A 162 15.58 -6.65 2.20
N ILE A 163 16.61 -5.93 1.77
CA ILE A 163 18.01 -6.25 2.09
C ILE A 163 18.28 -5.68 3.48
N ASN A 164 18.19 -6.56 4.47
CA ASN A 164 18.39 -6.24 5.89
C ASN A 164 19.88 -6.23 6.23
N PRO A 165 20.31 -5.67 7.39
CA PRO A 165 21.71 -5.59 7.78
C PRO A 165 22.37 -6.95 8.03
N ASP A 166 21.58 -8.01 8.25
CA ASP A 166 22.12 -9.36 8.49
C ASP A 166 22.52 -10.02 7.16
N GLY A 167 23.81 -9.95 6.80
CA GLY A 167 24.38 -10.56 5.61
C GLY A 167 23.91 -9.95 4.27
N PRO A 168 23.88 -8.63 4.10
CA PRO A 168 23.32 -7.97 2.92
C PRO A 168 23.99 -8.39 1.60
N LEU A 169 25.29 -8.66 1.62
CA LEU A 169 26.02 -9.05 0.41
C LEU A 169 25.51 -10.37 -0.18
N ALA A 170 25.27 -11.38 0.66
CA ALA A 170 24.74 -12.67 0.20
C ALA A 170 23.36 -12.53 -0.42
N VAL A 171 22.50 -11.67 0.15
CA VAL A 171 21.17 -11.37 -0.39
C VAL A 171 21.28 -10.68 -1.75
N VAL A 172 22.16 -9.68 -1.87
CA VAL A 172 22.41 -8.95 -3.13
C VAL A 172 22.93 -9.89 -4.21
N GLN A 173 23.89 -10.74 -3.89
CA GLN A 173 24.44 -11.73 -4.84
C GLN A 173 23.35 -12.66 -5.38
N ARG A 174 22.50 -13.19 -4.51
CA ARG A 174 21.38 -14.03 -4.92
C ARG A 174 20.39 -13.27 -5.81
N LYS A 175 20.00 -12.05 -5.42
CA LYS A 175 19.09 -11.22 -6.22
C LYS A 175 19.68 -10.78 -7.55
N HIS A 176 20.98 -10.53 -7.60
CA HIS A 176 21.68 -10.25 -8.85
C HIS A 176 21.66 -11.47 -9.79
N ALA A 177 21.85 -12.68 -9.26
CA ALA A 177 21.73 -13.92 -10.04
C ALA A 177 20.29 -14.13 -10.57
N GLU A 178 19.25 -13.67 -9.82
CA GLU A 178 17.85 -13.66 -10.28
C GLU A 178 17.58 -12.60 -11.37
N GLY A 179 18.54 -11.73 -11.71
CA GLY A 179 18.42 -10.73 -12.77
C GLY A 179 18.22 -9.29 -12.30
N TYR A 180 18.10 -9.02 -10.99
CA TYR A 180 18.03 -7.64 -10.49
C TYR A 180 19.34 -6.88 -10.72
N ARG A 181 19.22 -5.57 -11.01
CA ARG A 181 20.37 -4.67 -11.21
C ARG A 181 20.31 -3.41 -10.35
N ALA A 182 19.20 -3.18 -9.66
CA ALA A 182 18.99 -2.11 -8.71
C ALA A 182 18.66 -2.71 -7.33
N PHE A 183 19.20 -2.13 -6.25
CA PHE A 183 19.13 -2.70 -4.90
C PHE A 183 18.87 -1.61 -3.87
N LYS A 184 18.05 -1.90 -2.84
CA LYS A 184 17.79 -0.98 -1.74
C LYS A 184 18.14 -1.64 -0.41
N LEU A 185 19.22 -1.16 0.23
CA LEU A 185 19.68 -1.61 1.55
C LEU A 185 18.88 -0.89 2.65
N LYS A 186 18.50 -1.62 3.69
CA LYS A 186 18.01 -1.04 4.94
C LYS A 186 19.19 -0.58 5.78
N ILE A 187 19.16 0.68 6.20
CA ILE A 187 20.16 1.34 7.05
C ILE A 187 19.47 2.04 8.23
N GLY A 188 20.22 2.75 9.08
CA GLY A 188 19.71 3.40 10.29
C GLY A 188 19.83 2.53 11.53
N PHE A 189 20.75 1.55 11.52
CA PHE A 189 21.03 0.68 12.66
C PHE A 189 22.28 1.11 13.42
N SER A 190 23.34 1.50 12.73
CA SER A 190 24.57 2.06 13.27
C SER A 190 25.36 2.70 12.13
N ALA A 191 25.89 3.89 12.35
CA ALA A 191 26.61 4.64 11.31
C ALA A 191 27.78 3.84 10.72
N GLN A 192 28.59 3.18 11.56
CA GLN A 192 29.73 2.39 11.09
C GLN A 192 29.28 1.17 10.30
N GLN A 193 28.32 0.40 10.82
CA GLN A 193 27.79 -0.79 10.15
C GLN A 193 27.14 -0.44 8.81
N ASP A 194 26.37 0.66 8.76
CA ASP A 194 25.71 1.12 7.55
C ASP A 194 26.73 1.49 6.48
N LEU A 195 27.81 2.19 6.85
CA LEU A 195 28.90 2.56 5.95
C LEU A 195 29.66 1.32 5.44
N ASP A 196 30.00 0.37 6.31
CA ASP A 196 30.70 -0.86 5.95
C ASP A 196 29.88 -1.71 4.96
N HIS A 197 28.58 -1.82 5.20
CA HIS A 197 27.68 -2.53 4.30
C HIS A 197 27.57 -1.82 2.94
N LEU A 198 27.38 -0.51 2.91
CA LEU A 198 27.31 0.26 1.66
C LEU A 198 28.62 0.15 0.87
N ALA A 199 29.77 0.26 1.54
CA ALA A 199 31.08 0.11 0.91
C ALA A 199 31.27 -1.30 0.32
N SER A 200 30.94 -2.35 1.08
CA SER A 200 31.02 -3.74 0.63
C SER A 200 30.12 -4.02 -0.58
N LEU A 201 28.86 -3.53 -0.54
CA LEU A 201 27.93 -3.69 -1.65
C LEU A 201 28.39 -2.92 -2.89
N ARG A 202 28.88 -1.70 -2.72
CA ARG A 202 29.41 -0.87 -3.81
C ARG A 202 30.65 -1.51 -4.43
N ALA A 203 31.55 -2.05 -3.62
CA ALA A 203 32.75 -2.74 -4.10
C ALA A 203 32.40 -3.97 -4.96
N TRP A 204 31.39 -4.74 -4.55
CA TRP A 204 30.98 -5.93 -5.29
C TRP A 204 30.16 -5.60 -6.55
N LEU A 205 29.23 -4.65 -6.45
CA LEU A 205 28.33 -4.26 -7.56
C LEU A 205 29.04 -3.43 -8.64
N GLY A 206 30.15 -2.77 -8.30
CA GLY A 206 30.79 -1.79 -9.17
C GLY A 206 30.10 -0.42 -9.17
N PRO A 207 30.69 0.58 -9.85
CA PRO A 207 30.22 1.97 -9.78
C PRO A 207 28.88 2.23 -10.50
N GLN A 208 28.51 1.39 -11.45
CA GLN A 208 27.36 1.62 -12.33
C GLN A 208 26.05 1.05 -11.82
N ALA A 209 26.06 0.21 -10.77
CA ALA A 209 24.83 -0.37 -10.24
C ALA A 209 24.04 0.64 -9.42
N ASP A 210 22.71 0.60 -9.53
CA ASP A 210 21.81 1.42 -8.71
C ASP A 210 21.75 0.85 -7.29
N LEU A 211 22.38 1.56 -6.36
CA LEU A 211 22.36 1.24 -4.94
C LEU A 211 21.67 2.36 -4.17
N MET A 212 20.54 2.03 -3.57
CA MET A 212 19.70 2.92 -2.76
C MET A 212 19.80 2.53 -1.28
N ALA A 213 19.50 3.49 -0.41
CA ALA A 213 19.41 3.29 1.03
C ALA A 213 18.06 3.73 1.58
N ASP A 214 17.55 3.02 2.59
CA ASP A 214 16.27 3.31 3.25
C ASP A 214 16.48 3.27 4.77
N VAL A 215 16.39 4.42 5.39
CA VAL A 215 16.67 4.61 6.82
C VAL A 215 15.43 4.39 7.72
N ASN A 216 14.24 4.21 7.17
CA ASN A 216 12.99 3.98 7.90
C ASN A 216 12.78 4.94 9.09
N GLN A 217 12.82 6.24 8.86
CA GLN A 217 12.63 7.32 9.87
C GLN A 217 13.64 7.28 11.04
N ALA A 218 14.84 6.67 10.86
CA ALA A 218 15.85 6.61 11.92
C ALA A 218 16.73 7.88 11.99
N TRP A 219 16.65 8.76 11.01
CA TRP A 219 17.42 9.99 10.96
C TRP A 219 16.53 11.21 11.16
N ASP A 220 17.05 12.15 11.94
CA ASP A 220 16.49 13.50 12.09
C ASP A 220 17.28 14.49 11.22
N LEU A 221 16.66 15.64 10.93
CA LEU A 221 17.38 16.77 10.36
C LEU A 221 18.23 17.42 11.45
N PRO A 222 19.48 17.85 11.16
CA PRO A 222 20.31 18.59 12.10
C PRO A 222 19.72 19.93 12.49
#